data_e8adbb06c93cee77cd506049e21f3b3d
#
_entry.id   e8adbb06c93cee77cd506049e21f3b3d
#
_cell.length_a   1.000
_cell.length_b   1.000
_cell.length_c   1.000
_cell.angle_alpha   90.00
_cell.angle_beta   90.00
_cell.angle_gamma   90.00
#
_symmetry.space_group_name_H-M   'P 1'
#
loop_
_entity.id
_entity.type
_entity.pdbx_description
1 polymer ?
#
loop_
_entity_poly.entity_id
_entity_poly.type
_entity_poly.pdbx_seq_one_letter_code
_entity_poly.pdbx_strand_id
1 'polypeptide(L)'
;MAISPLACMGCGVCTHVCPVGALTMQPLEGQEVQQPVFDYMVSAVAEKKELQDFTVKGSQFRQPMLEFSGSCAGCAETSYARLITQLFVDHMMISNATGCSSIWGGPAATSPYTVNKEGKGPAWANSLFEDNAEHGLGMYLGQKKIRDALAEDIRYIAENGKDPDKVAAAKKNLETNNDGEATQTATAEKLAVMEATPA
;
A
#
# COMPACT_ATOMS: atom_id res chain seq x y z
N MET A 1 6.16 -18.31 -9.43
CA MET A 1 6.76 -17.67 -8.24
C MET A 1 8.16 -17.24 -8.62
N ALA A 2 8.55 -16.03 -8.29
CA ALA A 2 9.91 -15.54 -8.46
C ALA A 2 10.43 -15.11 -7.08
N ILE A 3 11.72 -15.19 -6.87
CA ILE A 3 12.40 -14.77 -5.66
C ILE A 3 13.47 -13.76 -6.07
N SER A 4 13.60 -12.66 -5.35
CA SER A 4 14.72 -11.74 -5.52
C SER A 4 15.95 -12.29 -4.79
N PRO A 5 16.98 -12.76 -5.49
CA PRO A 5 18.19 -13.22 -4.83
C PRO A 5 18.94 -12.10 -4.10
N LEU A 6 18.88 -10.87 -4.63
CA LEU A 6 19.56 -9.71 -4.04
C LEU A 6 18.89 -9.22 -2.75
N ALA A 7 17.58 -9.43 -2.60
CA ALA A 7 16.85 -9.06 -1.38
C ALA A 7 16.68 -10.21 -0.39
N CYS A 8 17.07 -11.43 -0.77
CA CYS A 8 16.99 -12.61 0.10
C CYS A 8 18.05 -12.52 1.21
N MET A 9 17.61 -12.52 2.47
CA MET A 9 18.53 -12.50 3.63
C MET A 9 19.07 -13.88 4.04
N GLY A 10 18.75 -14.95 3.31
CA GLY A 10 19.31 -16.28 3.53
C GLY A 10 18.81 -16.99 4.79
N CYS A 11 17.68 -16.62 5.37
CA CYS A 11 17.19 -17.16 6.63
C CYS A 11 16.72 -18.64 6.57
N GLY A 12 16.49 -19.21 5.39
CA GLY A 12 16.11 -20.62 5.20
C GLY A 12 14.67 -20.98 5.55
N VAL A 13 13.85 -20.07 6.10
CA VAL A 13 12.48 -20.37 6.55
C VAL A 13 11.63 -20.95 5.41
N CYS A 14 11.69 -20.36 4.23
CA CYS A 14 10.90 -20.81 3.06
C CYS A 14 11.25 -22.24 2.64
N THR A 15 12.50 -22.66 2.77
CA THR A 15 12.92 -24.03 2.41
C THR A 15 12.42 -25.05 3.44
N HIS A 16 12.39 -24.68 4.72
CA HIS A 16 11.91 -25.56 5.79
C HIS A 16 10.39 -25.75 5.76
N VAL A 17 9.64 -24.73 5.36
CA VAL A 17 8.16 -24.82 5.35
C VAL A 17 7.60 -25.31 4.01
N CYS A 18 8.42 -25.48 2.97
CA CYS A 18 7.98 -25.96 1.68
C CYS A 18 7.63 -27.46 1.73
N PRO A 19 6.34 -27.85 1.61
CA PRO A 19 5.91 -29.23 1.85
C PRO A 19 6.42 -30.23 0.79
N VAL A 20 6.81 -29.72 -0.38
CA VAL A 20 7.27 -30.53 -1.52
C VAL A 20 8.76 -30.36 -1.81
N GLY A 21 9.50 -29.62 -0.96
CA GLY A 21 10.94 -29.39 -1.15
C GLY A 21 11.32 -28.68 -2.45
N ALA A 22 10.42 -27.84 -2.96
CA ALA A 22 10.64 -27.12 -4.24
C ALA A 22 11.63 -25.96 -4.13
N LEU A 23 12.02 -25.59 -2.93
CA LEU A 23 12.94 -24.49 -2.67
C LEU A 23 14.22 -25.03 -2.00
N THR A 24 15.36 -24.61 -2.48
CA THR A 24 16.67 -24.97 -1.92
C THR A 24 17.51 -23.71 -1.73
N MET A 25 18.32 -23.69 -0.65
CA MET A 25 19.30 -22.62 -0.48
C MET A 25 20.50 -22.88 -1.37
N GLN A 26 20.96 -21.83 -2.06
CA GLN A 26 22.14 -21.84 -2.90
C GLN A 26 23.01 -20.62 -2.58
N PRO A 27 24.31 -20.65 -2.81
CA PRO A 27 25.15 -19.45 -2.78
C PRO A 27 24.61 -18.38 -3.73
N LEU A 28 24.76 -17.12 -3.38
CA LEU A 28 24.27 -15.99 -4.21
C LEU A 28 24.98 -15.95 -5.56
N GLU A 29 26.25 -16.31 -5.59
CA GLU A 29 27.07 -16.35 -6.81
C GLU A 29 26.41 -17.24 -7.86
N GLY A 30 26.10 -16.67 -9.01
CA GLY A 30 25.41 -17.34 -10.12
C GLY A 30 23.88 -17.36 -10.03
N GLN A 31 23.30 -16.85 -8.93
CA GLN A 31 21.84 -16.69 -8.80
C GLN A 31 21.34 -15.31 -9.21
N GLU A 32 22.21 -14.34 -9.43
CA GLU A 32 21.87 -12.97 -9.84
C GLU A 32 21.08 -12.94 -11.16
N VAL A 33 21.22 -13.97 -11.98
CA VAL A 33 20.44 -14.15 -13.22
C VAL A 33 18.93 -14.27 -12.99
N GLN A 34 18.51 -14.57 -11.76
CA GLN A 34 17.09 -14.62 -11.36
C GLN A 34 16.52 -13.24 -11.05
N GLN A 35 17.35 -12.23 -10.76
CA GLN A 35 16.86 -10.90 -10.42
C GLN A 35 16.05 -10.26 -11.56
N PRO A 36 16.48 -10.25 -12.82
CA PRO A 36 15.64 -9.73 -13.90
C PRO A 36 14.30 -10.45 -14.07
N VAL A 37 14.23 -11.73 -13.71
CA VAL A 37 12.96 -12.49 -13.72
C VAL A 37 12.03 -11.97 -12.65
N PHE A 38 12.55 -11.73 -11.44
CA PHE A 38 11.77 -11.12 -10.35
C PHE A 38 11.29 -9.73 -10.73
N ASP A 39 12.17 -8.88 -11.25
CA ASP A 39 11.83 -7.51 -11.65
C ASP A 39 10.75 -7.48 -12.73
N TYR A 40 10.84 -8.39 -13.72
CA TYR A 40 9.80 -8.55 -14.72
C TYR A 40 8.46 -8.99 -14.13
N MET A 41 8.48 -9.95 -13.20
CA MET A 41 7.26 -10.42 -12.52
C MET A 41 6.56 -9.30 -11.77
N VAL A 42 7.30 -8.47 -11.06
CA VAL A 42 6.74 -7.34 -10.30
C VAL A 42 6.26 -6.22 -11.22
N SER A 43 7.01 -5.88 -12.26
CA SER A 43 6.71 -4.71 -13.10
C SER A 43 5.70 -4.98 -14.22
N ALA A 44 5.75 -6.15 -14.88
CA ALA A 44 5.02 -6.42 -16.12
C ALA A 44 3.86 -7.40 -15.97
N VAL A 45 3.93 -8.35 -15.03
CA VAL A 45 2.89 -9.37 -14.88
C VAL A 45 1.69 -8.80 -14.14
N ALA A 46 0.50 -8.95 -14.72
CA ALA A 46 -0.75 -8.53 -14.09
C ALA A 46 -1.10 -9.40 -12.87
N GLU A 47 -1.69 -8.79 -11.86
CA GLU A 47 -2.25 -9.54 -10.73
C GLU A 47 -3.39 -10.46 -11.17
N LYS A 48 -3.47 -11.63 -10.56
CA LYS A 48 -4.58 -12.56 -10.75
C LYS A 48 -5.80 -12.08 -9.96
N LYS A 49 -6.86 -11.73 -10.67
CA LYS A 49 -8.13 -11.26 -10.07
C LYS A 49 -9.18 -12.37 -9.86
N GLU A 50 -8.86 -13.60 -10.25
CA GLU A 50 -9.81 -14.72 -10.18
C GLU A 50 -10.01 -15.27 -8.76
N LEU A 51 -9.15 -14.90 -7.82
CA LEU A 51 -9.21 -15.32 -6.43
C LEU A 51 -9.78 -14.20 -5.56
N GLN A 52 -10.64 -14.60 -4.62
CA GLN A 52 -11.28 -13.66 -3.69
C GLN A 52 -10.24 -13.09 -2.70
N ASP A 53 -10.03 -11.79 -2.74
CA ASP A 53 -8.98 -11.08 -1.97
C ASP A 53 -9.14 -11.17 -0.46
N PHE A 54 -10.37 -11.29 0.02
CA PHE A 54 -10.70 -11.38 1.44
C PHE A 54 -10.54 -12.78 2.04
N THR A 55 -10.02 -13.72 1.26
CA THR A 55 -9.62 -15.03 1.78
C THR A 55 -8.13 -15.07 2.06
N VAL A 56 -7.69 -15.90 3.02
CA VAL A 56 -6.26 -16.07 3.34
C VAL A 56 -5.46 -16.46 2.09
N LYS A 57 -6.00 -17.39 1.29
CA LYS A 57 -5.36 -17.83 0.04
C LYS A 57 -5.35 -16.72 -1.01
N GLY A 58 -6.47 -16.05 -1.22
CA GLY A 58 -6.63 -15.04 -2.25
C GLY A 58 -5.77 -13.81 -2.01
N SER A 59 -5.69 -13.33 -0.77
CA SER A 59 -4.86 -12.19 -0.38
C SER A 59 -3.38 -12.38 -0.74
N GLN A 60 -2.87 -13.61 -0.75
CA GLN A 60 -1.48 -13.91 -1.09
C GLN A 60 -1.13 -13.75 -2.58
N PHE A 61 -2.13 -13.57 -3.45
CA PHE A 61 -1.93 -13.24 -4.87
C PHE A 61 -1.93 -11.75 -5.16
N ARG A 62 -2.21 -10.91 -4.17
CA ARG A 62 -2.04 -9.47 -4.26
C ARG A 62 -0.59 -9.08 -4.04
N GLN A 63 -0.14 -8.02 -4.72
CA GLN A 63 1.19 -7.48 -4.49
C GLN A 63 1.28 -6.91 -3.08
N PRO A 64 2.22 -7.38 -2.23
CA PRO A 64 2.44 -6.76 -0.93
C PRO A 64 3.14 -5.41 -1.10
N MET A 65 2.75 -4.44 -0.28
CA MET A 65 3.47 -3.16 -0.19
C MET A 65 4.54 -3.19 0.91
N LEU A 66 4.76 -4.33 1.52
CA LEU A 66 5.88 -4.65 2.38
C LEU A 66 6.58 -5.88 1.83
N GLU A 67 7.84 -5.76 1.51
CA GLU A 67 8.63 -6.83 0.94
C GLU A 67 9.75 -7.26 1.91
N PHE A 68 10.95 -7.26 1.55
CA PHE A 68 12.09 -7.85 2.26
C PHE A 68 12.50 -7.05 3.50
N SER A 69 11.82 -7.25 4.63
CA SER A 69 12.17 -6.59 5.88
C SER A 69 13.46 -7.16 6.48
N GLY A 70 14.27 -6.31 7.10
CA GLY A 70 15.45 -6.72 7.85
C GLY A 70 15.15 -7.28 9.27
N SER A 71 13.95 -7.82 9.49
CA SER A 71 13.54 -8.41 10.76
C SER A 71 14.18 -9.77 11.01
N CYS A 72 14.05 -10.29 12.23
CA CYS A 72 14.54 -11.63 12.57
C CYS A 72 13.89 -12.71 11.71
N ALA A 73 14.61 -13.78 11.43
CA ALA A 73 14.07 -14.93 10.70
C ALA A 73 12.80 -15.49 11.38
N GLY A 74 11.72 -15.65 10.59
CA GLY A 74 10.44 -16.11 11.11
C GLY A 74 9.67 -15.10 11.96
N CYS A 75 9.99 -13.82 11.89
CA CYS A 75 9.26 -12.77 12.59
C CYS A 75 7.78 -12.74 12.21
N ALA A 76 6.89 -12.95 13.17
CA ALA A 76 5.45 -12.94 12.94
C ALA A 76 4.91 -11.54 12.65
N GLU A 77 5.52 -10.48 13.21
CA GLU A 77 5.09 -9.09 13.03
C GLU A 77 5.10 -8.69 11.54
N THR A 78 6.17 -9.01 10.82
CA THR A 78 6.29 -8.69 9.40
C THR A 78 5.28 -9.45 8.52
N SER A 79 4.86 -10.63 8.95
CA SER A 79 3.81 -11.40 8.27
C SER A 79 2.45 -10.68 8.34
N TYR A 80 2.10 -10.13 9.51
CA TYR A 80 0.88 -9.34 9.67
C TYR A 80 0.96 -8.01 8.91
N ALA A 81 2.07 -7.29 9.02
CA ALA A 81 2.27 -6.05 8.29
C ALA A 81 2.15 -6.27 6.77
N ARG A 82 2.75 -7.35 6.26
CA ARG A 82 2.61 -7.73 4.85
C ARG A 82 1.16 -8.00 4.46
N LEU A 83 0.44 -8.81 5.24
CA LEU A 83 -0.96 -9.13 4.97
C LEU A 83 -1.83 -7.87 4.91
N ILE A 84 -1.66 -6.97 5.86
CA ILE A 84 -2.40 -5.70 5.89
C ILE A 84 -2.11 -4.88 4.63
N THR A 85 -0.85 -4.80 4.19
CA THR A 85 -0.50 -4.08 2.96
C THR A 85 -1.09 -4.74 1.71
N GLN A 86 -1.29 -6.06 1.69
CA GLN A 86 -1.97 -6.76 0.60
C GLN A 86 -3.48 -6.48 0.53
N LEU A 87 -4.10 -6.24 1.69
CA LEU A 87 -5.55 -5.96 1.80
C LEU A 87 -5.90 -4.50 1.50
N PHE A 88 -5.09 -3.56 1.99
CA PHE A 88 -5.38 -2.13 1.91
C PHE A 88 -4.53 -1.38 0.88
N VAL A 89 -3.55 -2.06 0.31
CA VAL A 89 -2.72 -1.61 -0.81
C VAL A 89 -2.12 -0.21 -0.57
N ASP A 90 -2.36 0.74 -1.47
CA ASP A 90 -1.77 2.07 -1.49
C ASP A 90 -2.56 3.12 -0.69
N HIS A 91 -3.63 2.72 -0.01
CA HIS A 91 -4.51 3.62 0.74
C HIS A 91 -4.15 3.70 2.22
N MET A 92 -3.10 3.02 2.64
CA MET A 92 -2.70 2.93 4.03
C MET A 92 -1.92 4.14 4.48
N MET A 93 -2.24 4.59 5.69
CA MET A 93 -1.38 5.46 6.48
C MET A 93 -0.94 4.68 7.72
N ILE A 94 0.36 4.47 7.85
CA ILE A 94 0.96 3.69 8.93
C ILE A 94 1.50 4.67 9.96
N SER A 95 0.93 4.60 11.16
CA SER A 95 1.45 5.27 12.35
C SER A 95 2.22 4.25 13.16
N ASN A 96 3.51 4.44 13.27
CA ASN A 96 4.42 3.57 14.00
C ASN A 96 4.96 4.28 15.24
N ALA A 97 5.39 3.53 16.23
CA ALA A 97 6.10 4.03 17.39
C ALA A 97 7.40 3.28 17.60
N THR A 98 8.26 3.76 18.49
CA THR A 98 9.57 3.17 18.76
C THR A 98 9.44 1.71 19.16
N GLY A 99 10.12 0.84 18.44
CA GLY A 99 10.11 -0.61 18.62
C GLY A 99 10.80 -1.32 17.45
N CYS A 100 10.61 -2.63 17.32
CA CYS A 100 11.21 -3.40 16.22
C CYS A 100 10.75 -2.88 14.84
N SER A 101 9.50 -2.50 14.69
CA SER A 101 8.95 -1.97 13.44
C SER A 101 9.57 -0.63 13.03
N SER A 102 10.06 0.19 13.96
CA SER A 102 10.84 1.38 13.62
C SER A 102 12.24 1.05 13.09
N ILE A 103 12.80 -0.08 13.53
CA ILE A 103 14.14 -0.50 13.11
C ILE A 103 14.12 -1.14 11.73
N TRP A 104 13.20 -2.06 11.45
CA TRP A 104 13.12 -2.69 10.13
C TRP A 104 12.30 -1.88 9.12
N GLY A 105 11.43 -0.96 9.55
CA GLY A 105 10.56 -0.14 8.69
C GLY A 105 10.99 1.31 8.50
N GLY A 106 11.80 1.86 9.40
CA GLY A 106 12.16 3.28 9.44
C GLY A 106 13.28 3.76 8.52
N PRO A 107 14.39 3.01 8.36
CA PRO A 107 15.51 3.49 7.56
C PRO A 107 15.14 3.63 6.08
N ALA A 108 15.27 4.83 5.52
CA ALA A 108 14.90 5.11 4.13
C ALA A 108 15.63 4.22 3.11
N ALA A 109 16.91 3.92 3.36
CA ALA A 109 17.74 3.11 2.46
C ALA A 109 17.38 1.62 2.46
N THR A 110 16.75 1.13 3.53
CA THR A 110 16.43 -0.30 3.72
C THR A 110 14.96 -0.53 4.07
N SER A 111 14.12 0.47 3.80
CA SER A 111 12.68 0.35 4.06
C SER A 111 12.08 -0.82 3.26
N PRO A 112 11.33 -1.74 3.91
CA PRO A 112 10.68 -2.83 3.23
C PRO A 112 9.38 -2.41 2.53
N TYR A 113 8.91 -1.19 2.78
CA TYR A 113 7.71 -0.66 2.14
C TYR A 113 8.02 -0.24 0.70
N THR A 114 7.15 -0.61 -0.21
CA THR A 114 7.30 -0.38 -1.64
C THR A 114 6.07 0.33 -2.23
N VAL A 115 6.11 0.55 -3.52
CA VAL A 115 5.03 1.18 -4.28
C VAL A 115 4.49 0.24 -5.34
N ASN A 116 3.24 0.46 -5.76
CA ASN A 116 2.64 -0.25 -6.88
C ASN A 116 3.17 0.29 -8.22
N LYS A 117 2.66 -0.25 -9.33
CA LYS A 117 3.03 0.16 -10.70
C LYS A 117 2.69 1.62 -11.03
N GLU A 118 1.80 2.23 -10.27
CA GLU A 118 1.39 3.63 -10.40
C GLU A 118 2.23 4.56 -9.54
N GLY A 119 3.24 4.03 -8.83
CA GLY A 119 4.10 4.79 -7.93
C GLY A 119 3.45 5.16 -6.60
N LYS A 120 2.33 4.53 -6.23
CA LYS A 120 1.62 4.74 -4.98
C LYS A 120 1.93 3.63 -3.97
N GLY A 121 2.06 3.98 -2.71
CA GLY A 121 2.31 3.04 -1.62
C GLY A 121 1.88 3.60 -0.27
N PRO A 122 2.06 2.83 0.82
CA PRO A 122 1.70 3.27 2.16
C PRO A 122 2.48 4.53 2.57
N ALA A 123 1.78 5.47 3.19
CA ALA A 123 2.43 6.56 3.91
C ALA A 123 2.88 6.05 5.28
N TRP A 124 4.13 6.30 5.67
CA TRP A 124 4.68 5.81 6.93
C TRP A 124 5.23 6.96 7.77
N ALA A 125 4.84 7.01 9.02
CA ALA A 125 5.32 7.97 9.99
C ALA A 125 5.65 7.28 11.30
N ASN A 126 6.68 7.75 12.02
CA ASN A 126 7.11 7.19 13.28
C ASN A 126 7.11 8.26 14.38
N SER A 127 6.51 7.92 15.52
CA SER A 127 6.74 8.64 16.75
C SER A 127 8.05 8.18 17.40
N LEU A 128 8.72 9.08 18.08
CA LEU A 128 9.92 8.77 18.88
C LEU A 128 9.58 8.23 20.27
N PHE A 129 8.30 8.19 20.61
CA PHE A 129 7.78 7.68 21.88
C PHE A 129 7.04 6.36 21.67
N GLU A 130 6.79 5.63 22.74
CA GLU A 130 5.99 4.40 22.69
C GLU A 130 4.46 4.71 22.74
N ASP A 131 3.99 5.54 21.81
CA ASP A 131 2.66 6.15 21.78
C ASP A 131 1.91 5.87 20.47
N ASN A 132 2.08 4.69 19.89
CA ASN A 132 1.51 4.34 18.60
C ASN A 132 -0.01 4.54 18.49
N ALA A 133 -0.76 4.28 19.58
CA ALA A 133 -2.21 4.44 19.59
C ALA A 133 -2.61 5.92 19.52
N GLU A 134 -1.99 6.76 20.33
CA GLU A 134 -2.23 8.21 20.39
C GLU A 134 -1.77 8.90 19.10
N HIS A 135 -0.59 8.54 18.61
CA HIS A 135 -0.07 9.02 17.34
C HIS A 135 -0.99 8.63 16.18
N GLY A 136 -1.45 7.38 16.15
CA GLY A 136 -2.38 6.90 15.13
C GLY A 136 -3.73 7.61 15.18
N LEU A 137 -4.26 7.83 16.39
CA LEU A 137 -5.49 8.60 16.58
C LEU A 137 -5.32 10.05 16.11
N GLY A 138 -4.20 10.69 16.44
CA GLY A 138 -3.89 12.04 16.00
C GLY A 138 -3.83 12.16 14.48
N MET A 139 -3.14 11.23 13.81
CA MET A 139 -3.08 11.16 12.35
C MET A 139 -4.46 10.97 11.73
N TYR A 140 -5.26 10.06 12.28
CA TYR A 140 -6.64 9.83 11.81
C TYR A 140 -7.50 11.09 11.93
N LEU A 141 -7.49 11.75 13.10
CA LEU A 141 -8.27 12.97 13.35
C LEU A 141 -7.83 14.11 12.42
N GLY A 142 -6.53 14.26 12.19
CA GLY A 142 -5.98 15.24 11.25
C GLY A 142 -6.48 15.01 9.82
N GLN A 143 -6.35 13.78 9.31
CA GLN A 143 -6.83 13.41 7.99
C GLN A 143 -8.35 13.54 7.87
N LYS A 144 -9.08 13.12 8.90
CA LYS A 144 -10.54 13.29 8.95
C LYS A 144 -10.93 14.76 8.83
N LYS A 145 -10.28 15.65 9.56
CA LYS A 145 -10.58 17.08 9.52
C LYS A 145 -10.31 17.70 8.15
N ILE A 146 -9.21 17.29 7.49
CA ILE A 146 -8.91 17.73 6.12
C ILE A 146 -10.00 17.25 5.15
N ARG A 147 -10.40 15.98 5.24
CA ARG A 147 -11.46 15.43 4.40
C ARG A 147 -12.81 16.10 4.63
N ASP A 148 -13.15 16.37 5.88
CA ASP A 148 -14.39 17.06 6.23
C ASP A 148 -14.43 18.49 5.64
N ALA A 149 -13.33 19.23 5.73
CA ALA A 149 -13.21 20.57 5.13
C ALA A 149 -13.35 20.51 3.60
N LEU A 150 -12.65 19.58 2.94
CA LEU A 150 -12.80 19.39 1.49
C LEU A 150 -14.23 19.00 1.09
N ALA A 151 -14.91 18.19 1.89
CA ALA A 151 -16.30 17.83 1.65
C ALA A 151 -17.25 19.03 1.79
N GLU A 152 -16.96 19.96 2.71
CA GLU A 152 -17.69 21.23 2.83
C GLU A 152 -17.51 22.11 1.58
N ASP A 153 -16.27 22.26 1.10
CA ASP A 153 -15.99 23.01 -0.13
C ASP A 153 -16.67 22.39 -1.36
N ILE A 154 -16.64 21.06 -1.47
CA ILE A 154 -17.32 20.35 -2.57
C ILE A 154 -18.84 20.53 -2.47
N ARG A 155 -19.41 20.50 -1.27
CA ARG A 155 -20.84 20.77 -1.05
C ARG A 155 -21.21 22.19 -1.45
N TYR A 156 -20.38 23.16 -1.09
CA TYR A 156 -20.59 24.53 -1.52
C TYR A 156 -20.61 24.66 -3.06
N ILE A 157 -19.71 23.99 -3.77
CA ILE A 157 -19.69 23.96 -5.24
C ILE A 157 -20.95 23.27 -5.79
N ALA A 158 -21.39 22.18 -5.17
CA ALA A 158 -22.58 21.45 -5.60
C ALA A 158 -23.88 22.26 -5.47
N GLU A 159 -23.93 23.17 -4.48
CA GLU A 159 -25.11 24.01 -4.20
C GLU A 159 -25.09 25.36 -4.94
N ASN A 160 -23.90 25.96 -5.07
CA ASN A 160 -23.76 27.35 -5.56
C ASN A 160 -22.98 27.46 -6.88
N GLY A 161 -22.46 26.38 -7.42
CA GLY A 161 -21.68 26.37 -8.65
C GLY A 161 -22.52 26.82 -9.86
N LYS A 162 -21.91 27.61 -10.73
CA LYS A 162 -22.55 28.09 -11.97
C LYS A 162 -22.30 27.17 -13.17
N ASP A 163 -21.27 26.36 -13.10
CA ASP A 163 -20.89 25.43 -14.16
C ASP A 163 -21.59 24.07 -13.92
N PRO A 164 -22.47 23.62 -14.84
CA PRO A 164 -23.24 22.41 -14.64
C PRO A 164 -22.36 21.14 -14.54
N ASP A 165 -21.23 21.10 -15.25
CA ASP A 165 -20.33 19.94 -15.23
C ASP A 165 -19.60 19.84 -13.89
N LYS A 166 -19.15 20.98 -13.35
CA LYS A 166 -18.53 21.04 -12.01
C LYS A 166 -19.53 20.68 -10.91
N VAL A 167 -20.77 21.13 -11.01
CA VAL A 167 -21.85 20.81 -10.07
C VAL A 167 -22.18 19.30 -10.12
N ALA A 168 -22.27 18.71 -11.31
CA ALA A 168 -22.53 17.28 -11.45
C ALA A 168 -21.38 16.44 -10.87
N ALA A 169 -20.14 16.80 -11.16
CA ALA A 169 -18.95 16.11 -10.62
C ALA A 169 -18.84 16.25 -9.09
N ALA A 170 -19.19 17.41 -8.53
CA ALA A 170 -19.22 17.63 -7.08
C ALA A 170 -20.28 16.75 -6.40
N LYS A 171 -21.50 16.68 -6.94
CA LYS A 171 -22.57 15.83 -6.41
C LYS A 171 -22.17 14.35 -6.43
N LYS A 172 -21.65 13.86 -7.55
CA LYS A 172 -21.16 12.48 -7.68
C LYS A 172 -20.08 12.15 -6.64
N ASN A 173 -19.14 13.08 -6.41
CA ASN A 173 -18.07 12.88 -5.40
C ASN A 173 -18.64 12.81 -3.98
N LEU A 174 -19.66 13.61 -3.64
CA LEU A 174 -20.31 13.56 -2.32
C LEU A 174 -21.10 12.27 -2.09
N GLU A 175 -21.79 11.77 -3.12
CA GLU A 175 -22.54 10.52 -3.05
C GLU A 175 -21.64 9.30 -2.80
N THR A 176 -20.42 9.31 -3.35
CA THR A 176 -19.47 8.21 -3.25
C THR A 176 -18.47 8.35 -2.11
N ASN A 177 -18.55 9.40 -1.30
CA ASN A 177 -17.50 9.77 -0.32
C ASN A 177 -17.11 8.68 0.69
N ASN A 178 -17.93 7.66 0.91
CA ASN A 178 -17.66 6.55 1.81
C ASN A 178 -17.40 5.22 1.09
N ASP A 179 -17.36 5.21 -0.23
CA ASP A 179 -17.04 4.04 -1.05
C ASP A 179 -15.66 4.25 -1.67
N GLY A 180 -14.64 3.49 -1.21
CA GLY A 180 -13.23 3.71 -1.55
C GLY A 180 -12.97 3.73 -3.06
N GLU A 181 -13.44 2.73 -3.82
CA GLU A 181 -13.22 2.64 -5.27
C GLU A 181 -14.05 3.67 -6.04
N ALA A 182 -15.34 3.82 -5.69
CA ALA A 182 -16.22 4.78 -6.31
C ALA A 182 -15.78 6.23 -6.01
N THR A 183 -15.28 6.51 -4.81
CA THR A 183 -14.69 7.82 -4.45
C THR A 183 -13.47 8.14 -5.30
N GLN A 184 -12.58 7.19 -5.55
CA GLN A 184 -11.40 7.40 -6.39
C GLN A 184 -11.80 7.75 -7.82
N THR A 185 -12.71 6.99 -8.40
CA THR A 185 -13.21 7.23 -9.75
C THR A 185 -13.87 8.62 -9.86
N ALA A 186 -14.75 8.95 -8.92
CA ALA A 186 -15.40 10.26 -8.87
C ALA A 186 -14.42 11.42 -8.65
N THR A 187 -13.34 11.18 -7.87
CA THR A 187 -12.28 12.18 -7.66
C THR A 187 -11.48 12.42 -8.93
N ALA A 188 -11.11 11.36 -9.65
CA ALA A 188 -10.40 11.47 -10.93
C ALA A 188 -11.23 12.22 -11.98
N GLU A 189 -12.52 11.91 -12.10
CA GLU A 189 -13.44 12.62 -12.98
C GLU A 189 -13.58 14.11 -12.61
N LYS A 190 -13.69 14.41 -11.31
CA LYS A 190 -13.73 15.80 -10.81
C LYS A 190 -12.46 16.58 -11.17
N LEU A 191 -11.29 15.99 -10.98
CA LEU A 191 -10.02 16.62 -11.34
C LEU A 191 -9.95 16.93 -12.83
N ALA A 192 -10.34 15.98 -13.68
CA ALA A 192 -10.35 16.17 -15.12
C ALA A 192 -11.27 17.33 -15.55
N VAL A 193 -12.45 17.47 -14.94
CA VAL A 193 -13.37 18.58 -15.20
C VAL A 193 -12.79 19.92 -14.72
N MET A 194 -12.11 19.93 -13.58
CA MET A 194 -11.49 21.15 -13.03
C MET A 194 -10.31 21.62 -13.88
N GLU A 195 -9.48 20.70 -14.35
CA GLU A 195 -8.30 20.99 -15.19
C GLU A 195 -8.68 21.42 -16.62
N ALA A 196 -9.77 20.90 -17.15
CA ALA A 196 -10.25 21.25 -18.49
C ALA A 196 -10.81 22.67 -18.62
N THR A 197 -11.03 23.38 -17.49
CA THR A 197 -11.60 24.73 -17.50
C THR A 197 -10.48 25.75 -17.25
N PRO A 198 -10.10 26.59 -18.22
CA PRO A 198 -9.14 27.69 -17.98
C PRO A 198 -9.67 28.64 -16.91
N ALA A 199 -8.72 29.17 -16.11
CA ALA A 199 -8.99 30.09 -15.00
C ALA A 199 -9.68 31.38 -15.44
#